data_f6b2dcd22989d8a6eaaf35172b3ade3e
#
_entry.id   f6b2dcd22989d8a6eaaf35172b3ade3e
#
_cell.length_a   1.000
_cell.length_b   1.000
_cell.length_c   1.000
_cell.angle_alpha   90.00
_cell.angle_beta   90.00
_cell.angle_gamma   90.00
#
_symmetry.space_group_name_H-M   'P 1'
#
loop_
_entity.id
_entity.type
_entity.pdbx_description
1 polymer ?
#
loop_
_entity_poly.entity_id
_entity_poly.type
_entity_poly.pdbx_seq_one_letter_code
_entity_poly.pdbx_strand_id
1 'polypeptide(L)'
;HTDAEFYTDAGYLATFAGVPVDKINESIKTILDEYKKLKSDLVGEKELRRVKDLIRGRTVIFLEGSDSVASWYGRQMILQNKVMAPEDYFKKINAVSAEDVRRVARDIFVNEKLNLAVIGPYEKKFEELLKI
;
A
#
# COMPACT_ATOMS: atom_id res chain seq x y z
N HIS A 1 -3.32 9.84 -1.31
CA HIS A 1 -2.20 8.91 -1.14
C HIS A 1 -2.69 7.60 -0.54
N THR A 2 -1.88 6.56 -0.67
CA THR A 2 -2.19 5.24 -0.11
C THR A 2 -1.02 4.79 0.76
N ASP A 3 -1.32 4.34 1.98
CA ASP A 3 -0.36 3.84 2.95
C ASP A 3 -0.71 2.41 3.37
N ALA A 4 0.30 1.64 3.74
CA ALA A 4 0.15 0.31 4.29
C ALA A 4 0.82 0.25 5.66
N GLU A 5 0.09 -0.24 6.66
CA GLU A 5 0.59 -0.46 8.00
C GLU A 5 0.63 -1.95 8.33
N PHE A 6 1.71 -2.36 8.97
CA PHE A 6 1.98 -3.75 9.30
C PHE A 6 2.25 -3.90 10.80
N TYR A 7 1.43 -4.70 11.46
CA TYR A 7 1.58 -5.10 12.85
C TYR A 7 1.97 -6.58 12.93
N THR A 8 2.21 -7.08 14.11
CA THR A 8 2.61 -8.50 14.32
C THR A 8 1.48 -9.48 14.05
N ASP A 9 0.24 -9.06 14.22
CA ASP A 9 -0.98 -9.87 14.15
C ASP A 9 -2.02 -9.36 13.15
N ALA A 10 -1.82 -8.17 12.59
CA ALA A 10 -2.76 -7.54 11.68
C ALA A 10 -2.05 -6.57 10.71
N GLY A 11 -2.82 -5.97 9.82
CA GLY A 11 -2.36 -4.89 8.95
C GLY A 11 -3.51 -4.29 8.18
N TYR A 12 -3.30 -3.11 7.64
CA TYR A 12 -4.28 -2.49 6.75
C TYR A 12 -3.59 -1.74 5.61
N LEU A 13 -4.32 -1.56 4.54
CA LEU A 13 -4.00 -0.64 3.45
C LEU A 13 -5.11 0.41 3.41
N ALA A 14 -4.74 1.68 3.51
CA ALA A 14 -5.69 2.79 3.53
C ALA A 14 -5.37 3.82 2.45
N THR A 15 -6.38 4.20 1.67
CA THR A 15 -6.29 5.31 0.72
C THR A 15 -7.00 6.53 1.29
N PHE A 16 -6.27 7.64 1.38
CA PHE A 16 -6.76 8.92 1.86
C PHE A 16 -6.96 9.88 0.71
N ALA A 17 -8.12 10.53 0.66
CA ALA A 17 -8.44 11.51 -0.36
C ALA A 17 -9.21 12.69 0.23
N GLY A 18 -8.75 13.93 -0.03
CA GLY A 18 -9.53 15.13 0.18
C GLY A 18 -10.21 15.53 -1.13
N VAL A 19 -11.54 15.57 -1.14
CA VAL A 19 -12.32 15.78 -2.36
C VAL A 19 -13.46 16.79 -2.12
N PRO A 20 -13.90 17.53 -3.14
CA PRO A 20 -15.13 18.33 -3.06
C PRO A 20 -16.35 17.46 -2.73
N VAL A 21 -17.31 18.06 -2.01
CA VAL A 21 -18.51 17.35 -1.52
C VAL A 21 -19.30 16.68 -2.65
N ASP A 22 -19.43 17.36 -3.80
CA ASP A 22 -20.13 16.89 -4.99
C ASP A 22 -19.38 15.77 -5.74
N LYS A 23 -18.09 15.54 -5.46
CA LYS A 23 -17.21 14.57 -6.13
C LYS A 23 -16.98 13.29 -5.35
N ILE A 24 -17.53 13.14 -4.16
CA ILE A 24 -17.22 12.00 -3.29
C ILE A 24 -17.55 10.65 -3.94
N ASN A 25 -18.73 10.51 -4.56
CA ASN A 25 -19.15 9.25 -5.18
C ASN A 25 -18.23 8.84 -6.34
N GLU A 26 -17.84 9.82 -7.16
CA GLU A 26 -16.89 9.62 -8.27
C GLU A 26 -15.52 9.20 -7.73
N SER A 27 -15.07 9.85 -6.66
CA SER A 27 -13.77 9.57 -6.04
C SER A 27 -13.73 8.17 -5.41
N ILE A 28 -14.77 7.77 -4.68
CA ILE A 28 -14.88 6.41 -4.12
C ILE A 28 -14.84 5.39 -5.26
N LYS A 29 -15.64 5.58 -6.29
CA LYS A 29 -15.68 4.69 -7.45
C LYS A 29 -14.31 4.58 -8.13
N THR A 30 -13.64 5.71 -8.37
CA THR A 30 -12.31 5.73 -8.98
C THR A 30 -11.30 4.93 -8.16
N ILE A 31 -11.27 5.10 -6.82
CA ILE A 31 -10.37 4.35 -5.94
C ILE A 31 -10.66 2.84 -6.03
N LEU A 32 -11.94 2.46 -5.97
CA LEU A 32 -12.32 1.04 -6.05
C LEU A 32 -12.03 0.44 -7.42
N ASP A 33 -12.19 1.20 -8.48
CA ASP A 33 -11.86 0.75 -9.85
C ASP A 33 -10.34 0.55 -10.02
N GLU A 34 -9.50 1.37 -9.41
CA GLU A 34 -8.04 1.12 -9.38
C GLU A 34 -7.68 -0.14 -8.58
N TYR A 35 -8.36 -0.41 -7.46
CA TYR A 35 -8.18 -1.68 -6.74
C TYR A 35 -8.61 -2.89 -7.58
N LYS A 36 -9.73 -2.79 -8.31
CA LYS A 36 -10.18 -3.85 -9.25
C LYS A 36 -9.15 -4.10 -10.35
N LYS A 37 -8.57 -3.05 -10.92
CA LYS A 37 -7.52 -3.19 -11.94
C LYS A 37 -6.32 -3.96 -11.40
N LEU A 38 -5.86 -3.67 -10.17
CA LEU A 38 -4.75 -4.41 -9.55
C LEU A 38 -5.06 -5.90 -9.35
N LYS A 39 -6.36 -6.27 -9.18
CA LYS A 39 -6.80 -7.67 -9.08
C LYS A 39 -6.87 -8.38 -10.43
N SER A 40 -7.28 -7.66 -11.48
CA SER A 40 -7.53 -8.23 -12.81
C SER A 40 -6.29 -8.20 -13.69
N ASP A 41 -5.60 -7.07 -13.70
CA ASP A 41 -4.57 -6.77 -14.67
C ASP A 41 -3.16 -6.96 -14.08
N LEU A 42 -2.21 -7.24 -14.93
CA LEU A 42 -0.80 -7.21 -14.55
C LEU A 42 -0.27 -5.77 -14.62
N VAL A 43 0.42 -5.35 -13.57
CA VAL A 43 1.13 -4.07 -13.58
C VAL A 43 2.17 -4.07 -14.70
N GLY A 44 2.20 -2.99 -15.47
CA GLY A 44 3.14 -2.85 -16.58
C GLY A 44 4.60 -2.89 -16.12
N GLU A 45 5.47 -3.53 -16.90
CA GLU A 45 6.90 -3.69 -16.55
C GLU A 45 7.59 -2.35 -16.25
N LYS A 46 7.29 -1.31 -17.04
CA LYS A 46 7.85 0.03 -16.85
C LYS A 46 7.41 0.64 -15.51
N GLU A 47 6.16 0.46 -15.14
CA GLU A 47 5.60 0.95 -13.88
C GLU A 47 6.21 0.21 -12.69
N LEU A 48 6.25 -1.12 -12.76
CA LEU A 48 6.85 -1.95 -11.71
C LEU A 48 8.32 -1.60 -11.48
N ARG A 49 9.09 -1.40 -12.55
CA ARG A 49 10.49 -0.95 -12.46
C ARG A 49 10.60 0.41 -11.78
N ARG A 50 9.79 1.40 -12.22
CA ARG A 50 9.77 2.73 -11.60
C ARG A 50 9.49 2.68 -10.11
N VAL A 51 8.56 1.86 -9.66
CA VAL A 51 8.23 1.69 -8.23
C VAL A 51 9.39 1.06 -7.47
N LYS A 52 10.07 0.04 -8.01
CA LYS A 52 11.26 -0.56 -7.41
C LYS A 52 12.40 0.44 -7.25
N ASP A 53 12.65 1.25 -8.28
CA ASP A 53 13.67 2.30 -8.25
C ASP A 53 13.34 3.38 -7.23
N LEU A 54 12.06 3.77 -7.12
CA LEU A 54 11.58 4.72 -6.11
C LEU A 54 11.78 4.21 -4.68
N ILE A 55 11.42 2.93 -4.42
CA ILE A 55 11.61 2.30 -3.11
C ILE A 55 13.09 2.28 -2.75
N ARG A 56 13.95 1.86 -3.70
CA ARG A 56 15.39 1.84 -3.50
C ARG A 56 15.94 3.21 -3.18
N GLY A 57 15.61 4.23 -3.98
CA GLY A 57 16.08 5.59 -3.79
C GLY A 57 15.68 6.17 -2.43
N ARG A 58 14.41 6.02 -2.06
CA ARG A 58 13.90 6.48 -0.75
C ARG A 58 14.59 5.77 0.41
N THR A 59 14.82 4.46 0.31
CA THR A 59 15.48 3.69 1.36
C THR A 59 16.94 4.10 1.51
N VAL A 60 17.66 4.34 0.42
CA VAL A 60 19.06 4.82 0.48
C VAL A 60 19.13 6.18 1.16
N ILE A 61 18.31 7.13 0.76
CA ILE A 61 18.24 8.46 1.39
C ILE A 61 17.87 8.35 2.88
N PHE A 62 16.89 7.53 3.23
CA PHE A 62 16.50 7.30 4.62
C PHE A 62 17.65 6.78 5.48
N LEU A 63 18.49 5.90 4.94
CA LEU A 63 19.61 5.27 5.64
C LEU A 63 20.88 6.13 5.69
N GLU A 64 20.87 7.38 5.21
CA GLU A 64 22.01 8.31 5.38
C GLU A 64 22.17 8.77 6.83
N GLY A 65 21.06 8.83 7.61
CA GLY A 65 21.10 9.22 9.02
C GLY A 65 21.41 8.04 9.94
N SER A 66 22.28 8.25 10.93
CA SER A 66 22.64 7.22 11.93
C SER A 66 21.45 6.76 12.78
N ASP A 67 20.52 7.67 13.09
CA ASP A 67 19.26 7.39 13.80
C ASP A 67 18.31 6.51 12.94
N SER A 68 18.27 6.77 11.64
CA SER A 68 17.51 5.96 10.70
C SER A 68 18.06 4.54 10.58
N VAL A 69 19.40 4.42 10.53
CA VAL A 69 20.08 3.11 10.52
C VAL A 69 19.80 2.35 11.82
N ALA A 70 19.90 3.02 12.97
CA ALA A 70 19.58 2.41 14.26
C ALA A 70 18.10 1.96 14.32
N SER A 71 17.17 2.78 13.81
CA SER A 71 15.76 2.45 13.72
C SER A 71 15.49 1.29 12.77
N TRP A 72 16.18 1.23 11.62
CA TRP A 72 16.06 0.12 10.66
C TRP A 72 16.36 -1.23 11.29
N TYR A 73 17.49 -1.33 11.98
CA TYR A 73 17.91 -2.58 12.61
C TYR A 73 17.15 -2.85 13.92
N GLY A 74 16.92 -1.82 14.74
CA GLY A 74 16.26 -1.95 16.04
C GLY A 74 14.81 -2.45 15.90
N ARG A 75 14.02 -1.87 14.99
CA ARG A 75 12.64 -2.33 14.75
C ARG A 75 12.58 -3.79 14.28
N GLN A 76 13.47 -4.20 13.39
CA GLN A 76 13.51 -5.57 12.90
C GLN A 76 13.85 -6.56 14.04
N MET A 77 14.82 -6.22 14.87
CA MET A 77 15.21 -7.05 15.98
C MET A 77 14.07 -7.17 17.00
N ILE A 78 13.43 -6.06 17.37
CA ILE A 78 12.35 -6.05 18.37
C ILE A 78 11.09 -6.78 17.87
N LEU A 79 10.68 -6.52 16.62
CA LEU A 79 9.40 -7.02 16.11
C LEU A 79 9.50 -8.40 15.46
N GLN A 80 10.65 -8.77 14.92
CA GLN A 80 10.80 -9.99 14.11
C GLN A 80 11.87 -10.95 14.66
N ASN A 81 12.63 -10.51 15.67
CA ASN A 81 13.81 -11.23 16.18
C ASN A 81 14.77 -11.66 15.05
N LYS A 82 14.85 -10.85 14.02
CA LYS A 82 15.64 -11.09 12.81
C LYS A 82 16.04 -9.77 12.18
N VAL A 83 17.24 -9.73 11.64
CA VAL A 83 17.80 -8.53 10.96
C VAL A 83 18.03 -8.83 9.50
N MET A 84 17.60 -7.90 8.66
CA MET A 84 17.82 -7.92 7.21
C MET A 84 18.63 -6.69 6.82
N ALA A 85 19.77 -6.92 6.16
CA ALA A 85 20.55 -5.84 5.58
C ALA A 85 19.81 -5.15 4.42
N PRO A 86 20.08 -3.86 4.14
CA PRO A 86 19.46 -3.15 3.03
C PRO A 86 19.65 -3.85 1.67
N GLU A 87 20.81 -4.44 1.44
CA GLU A 87 21.12 -5.18 0.22
C GLU A 87 20.19 -6.39 0.01
N ASP A 88 19.90 -7.12 1.07
CA ASP A 88 18.99 -8.27 1.01
C ASP A 88 17.53 -7.82 0.87
N TYR A 89 17.18 -6.70 1.48
CA TYR A 89 15.88 -6.06 1.23
C TYR A 89 15.72 -5.69 -0.25
N PHE A 90 16.72 -5.06 -0.87
CA PHE A 90 16.68 -4.73 -2.29
C PHE A 90 16.61 -5.95 -3.20
N LYS A 91 17.28 -7.04 -2.86
CA LYS A 91 17.14 -8.32 -3.60
C LYS A 91 15.70 -8.79 -3.59
N LYS A 92 15.02 -8.73 -2.43
CA LYS A 92 13.60 -9.11 -2.32
C LYS A 92 12.69 -8.19 -3.13
N ILE A 93 12.88 -6.86 -3.04
CA ILE A 93 12.12 -5.91 -3.85
C ILE A 93 12.30 -6.17 -5.34
N ASN A 94 13.54 -6.41 -5.78
CA ASN A 94 13.82 -6.70 -7.18
C ASN A 94 13.19 -8.01 -7.66
N ALA A 95 13.04 -9.01 -6.80
CA ALA A 95 12.43 -10.30 -7.12
C ALA A 95 10.91 -10.24 -7.27
N VAL A 96 10.23 -9.19 -6.78
CA VAL A 96 8.77 -9.04 -6.91
C VAL A 96 8.37 -8.99 -8.38
N SER A 97 7.45 -9.84 -8.79
CA SER A 97 6.86 -9.87 -10.13
C SER A 97 5.51 -9.14 -10.21
N ALA A 98 5.02 -8.88 -11.41
CA ALA A 98 3.67 -8.35 -11.62
C ALA A 98 2.58 -9.35 -11.15
N GLU A 99 2.86 -10.64 -11.27
CA GLU A 99 2.00 -11.72 -10.76
C GLU A 99 1.91 -11.69 -9.24
N ASP A 100 3.02 -11.41 -8.53
CA ASP A 100 3.01 -11.27 -7.08
C ASP A 100 2.14 -10.10 -6.63
N VAL A 101 2.24 -8.96 -7.32
CA VAL A 101 1.39 -7.79 -7.04
C VAL A 101 -0.09 -8.16 -7.21
N ARG A 102 -0.45 -8.78 -8.34
CA ARG A 102 -1.83 -9.21 -8.60
C ARG A 102 -2.32 -10.25 -7.59
N ARG A 103 -1.49 -11.22 -7.23
CA ARG A 103 -1.83 -12.24 -6.23
C ARG A 103 -2.16 -11.59 -4.88
N VAL A 104 -1.30 -10.70 -4.39
CA VAL A 104 -1.53 -9.98 -3.14
C VAL A 104 -2.77 -9.08 -3.23
N ALA A 105 -2.98 -8.39 -4.35
CA ALA A 105 -4.18 -7.58 -4.56
C ALA A 105 -5.47 -8.40 -4.44
N ARG A 106 -5.48 -9.63 -4.97
CA ARG A 106 -6.64 -10.55 -4.84
C ARG A 106 -6.88 -10.99 -3.41
N ASP A 107 -5.83 -11.14 -2.60
CA ASP A 107 -5.93 -11.59 -1.21
C ASP A 107 -6.43 -10.47 -0.27
N ILE A 108 -6.06 -9.21 -0.54
CA ILE A 108 -6.39 -8.09 0.34
C ILE A 108 -7.64 -7.31 -0.09
N PHE A 109 -7.87 -7.13 -1.40
CA PHE A 109 -9.02 -6.38 -1.90
C PHE A 109 -10.24 -7.28 -2.05
N VAL A 110 -10.88 -7.60 -0.94
CA VAL A 110 -12.13 -8.38 -0.87
C VAL A 110 -13.22 -7.58 -0.16
N ASN A 111 -14.48 -7.81 -0.53
CA ASN A 111 -15.61 -7.02 -0.01
C ASN A 111 -15.71 -7.04 1.52
N GLU A 112 -15.41 -8.19 2.13
CA GLU A 112 -15.52 -8.43 3.57
C GLU A 112 -14.51 -7.62 4.40
N LYS A 113 -13.42 -7.16 3.77
CA LYS A 113 -12.37 -6.36 4.40
C LYS A 113 -12.45 -4.87 4.05
N LEU A 114 -13.41 -4.49 3.20
CA LEU A 114 -13.54 -3.13 2.73
C LEU A 114 -14.23 -2.26 3.77
N ASN A 115 -13.60 -1.17 4.16
CA ASN A 115 -14.13 -0.19 5.11
C ASN A 115 -14.02 1.21 4.50
N LEU A 116 -14.95 2.08 4.84
CA LEU A 116 -14.96 3.48 4.45
C LEU A 116 -15.24 4.36 5.66
N ALA A 117 -14.38 5.34 5.88
CA ALA A 117 -14.63 6.44 6.81
C ALA A 117 -14.71 7.75 6.02
N VAL A 118 -15.74 8.55 6.30
CA VAL A 118 -15.97 9.84 5.63
C VAL A 118 -16.18 10.90 6.68
N ILE A 119 -15.50 12.02 6.53
CA ILE A 119 -15.69 13.23 7.36
C ILE A 119 -16.18 14.35 6.44
N GLY A 120 -17.35 14.89 6.73
CA GLY A 120 -17.94 15.95 5.93
C GLY A 120 -19.45 16.10 6.13
N PRO A 121 -20.09 17.06 5.47
CA PRO A 121 -21.53 17.33 5.59
C PRO A 121 -22.35 16.35 4.72
N TYR A 122 -22.27 15.06 5.02
CA TYR A 122 -22.95 14.01 4.27
C TYR A 122 -24.07 13.38 5.10
N GLU A 123 -25.27 13.27 4.52
CA GLU A 123 -26.39 12.51 5.07
C GLU A 123 -26.58 11.14 4.42
N LYS A 124 -25.83 10.89 3.33
CA LYS A 124 -25.98 9.66 2.52
C LYS A 124 -25.14 8.52 3.03
N LYS A 125 -25.67 7.31 2.91
CA LYS A 125 -24.93 6.07 3.11
C LYS A 125 -24.18 5.70 1.83
N PHE A 126 -22.93 5.28 1.98
CA PHE A 126 -22.04 4.91 0.85
C PHE A 126 -21.89 3.39 0.69
N GLU A 127 -22.62 2.61 1.47
CA GLU A 127 -22.52 1.13 1.51
C GLU A 127 -22.73 0.48 0.14
N GLU A 128 -23.65 1.03 -0.66
CA GLU A 128 -23.95 0.51 -2.01
C GLU A 128 -22.78 0.67 -2.99
N LEU A 129 -21.89 1.62 -2.74
CA LEU A 129 -20.71 1.87 -3.57
C LEU A 129 -19.52 0.95 -3.21
N LEU A 130 -19.53 0.36 -2.01
CA LEU A 130 -18.41 -0.45 -1.50
C LEU A 130 -18.47 -1.87 -2.06
N LYS A 131 -18.13 -2.01 -3.34
CA LYS A 131 -18.04 -3.30 -4.04
C LYS A 131 -16.77 -3.37 -4.89
N ILE A 132 -15.99 -4.43 -4.66
CA ILE A 132 -14.67 -4.60 -5.28
C ILE A 132 -14.52 -6.00 -5.92
#